data_a5b3c7f8095b2207821613ee0bc8941a
#
_entry.id   a5b3c7f8095b2207821613ee0bc8941a
#
_cell.length_a   1.000
_cell.length_b   1.000
_cell.length_c   1.000
_cell.angle_alpha   90.00
_cell.angle_beta   90.00
_cell.angle_gamma   90.00
#
_symmetry.space_group_name_H-M   'P 1'
#
loop_
_entity.id
_entity.type
_entity.pdbx_description
1 polymer ?
#
loop_
_entity_poly.entity_id
_entity_poly.type
_entity_poly.pdbx_seq_one_letter_code
_entity_poly.pdbx_strand_id
1 'polypeptide(L)'
;MIEARNKMFVDKAKISIKAGDGGNGAVSFHREKFVAAGGPDGGDGGRGGDVIFQADTNMSSLIGFRYKKKYAAENGQNGSGARCSGKTGESLVIKVPKGTVVREAETGRVLADLSGDEPVVVARGGKGGWGNQHFATATRQIPRFARPGYPGERYDVELELKLLADVGLCGFPNVGKSTLISVVSAAKPEIANYHFTTLTPVLGVVRVDGETSFVMADIPGLIEGASEGLGLGHEFLRHVDRCRLILHVVDVSGIEGRDPIEDFKTINTELRRFNPELAERPMLVAGNKCDMATEEQIAAFREYVEGEGYRFFPISAATRQGTEELVQAIAAELAKLPPIVRYEPEPITEEERLKATRRNQFTVEVVDGVYVVKADWLANALTGVNMEDYESLQYFQRVLIQSGIIKKLEDMGINEGDTVSILDFEFEYVK
;
A
#
# COMPACT_ATOMS: atom_id res chain seq x y z
N MET A 1 0.13 -15.73 35.93
CA MET A 1 -0.94 -15.02 35.19
C MET A 1 -0.26 -14.21 34.10
N ILE A 2 -0.13 -14.77 32.90
CA ILE A 2 0.40 -14.09 31.71
C ILE A 2 -0.83 -13.62 30.96
N GLU A 3 -1.12 -12.33 31.05
CA GLU A 3 -2.18 -11.69 30.25
C GLU A 3 -1.89 -11.95 28.77
N ALA A 4 -2.77 -12.73 28.14
CA ALA A 4 -2.85 -12.81 26.70
C ALA A 4 -3.16 -11.38 26.20
N ARG A 5 -2.14 -10.64 25.76
CA ARG A 5 -2.31 -9.39 25.02
C ARG A 5 -3.17 -9.73 23.81
N ASN A 6 -4.44 -9.34 23.85
CA ASN A 6 -5.31 -9.31 22.69
C ASN A 6 -4.55 -8.60 21.57
N LYS A 7 -4.04 -9.35 20.61
CA LYS A 7 -3.45 -8.79 19.38
C LYS A 7 -4.61 -8.17 18.59
N MET A 8 -4.81 -6.87 18.77
CA MET A 8 -5.79 -6.10 18.02
C MET A 8 -5.42 -6.16 16.53
N PHE A 9 -6.25 -6.74 15.71
CA PHE A 9 -6.08 -6.80 14.25
C PHE A 9 -6.40 -5.42 13.65
N VAL A 10 -5.58 -4.93 12.73
CA VAL A 10 -5.77 -3.67 12.02
C VAL A 10 -5.62 -3.94 10.54
N ASP A 11 -6.69 -3.67 9.79
CA ASP A 11 -6.81 -3.90 8.34
C ASP A 11 -6.57 -2.65 7.51
N LYS A 12 -6.74 -1.47 8.12
CA LYS A 12 -6.49 -0.18 7.48
C LYS A 12 -5.56 0.68 8.31
N ALA A 13 -4.59 1.30 7.66
CA ALA A 13 -3.68 2.24 8.31
C ALA A 13 -3.30 3.37 7.36
N LYS A 14 -3.31 4.61 7.86
CA LYS A 14 -2.81 5.78 7.14
C LYS A 14 -1.41 6.11 7.60
N ILE A 15 -0.49 6.20 6.66
CA ILE A 15 0.92 6.55 6.92
C ILE A 15 1.42 7.56 5.90
N SER A 16 2.41 8.34 6.30
CA SER A 16 3.14 9.24 5.40
C SER A 16 4.50 8.60 5.07
N ILE A 17 4.78 8.49 3.79
CA ILE A 17 6.07 7.97 3.27
C ILE A 17 6.81 9.09 2.57
N LYS A 18 8.13 9.17 2.78
CA LYS A 18 9.02 10.09 2.10
C LYS A 18 10.23 9.32 1.60
N ALA A 19 10.52 9.38 0.30
CA ALA A 19 11.78 8.93 -0.25
C ALA A 19 12.90 9.92 0.11
N GLY A 20 14.14 9.47 0.10
CA GLY A 20 15.29 10.29 0.42
C GLY A 20 15.48 11.42 -0.59
N ASP A 21 15.87 12.58 -0.10
CA ASP A 21 16.28 13.69 -0.97
C ASP A 21 17.67 13.40 -1.56
N GLY A 22 17.95 13.87 -2.77
CA GLY A 22 19.30 13.83 -3.35
C GLY A 22 20.23 14.78 -2.62
N GLY A 23 21.50 14.39 -2.48
CA GLY A 23 22.56 15.25 -1.95
C GLY A 23 22.89 16.39 -2.89
N ASN A 24 23.39 17.49 -2.38
CA ASN A 24 23.80 18.65 -3.17
C ASN A 24 25.14 18.39 -3.87
N GLY A 25 25.31 18.94 -5.06
CA GLY A 25 26.63 19.03 -5.70
C GLY A 25 27.57 19.95 -4.92
N ALA A 26 28.86 19.70 -4.99
CA ALA A 26 29.88 20.51 -4.33
C ALA A 26 30.42 21.60 -5.24
N VAL A 27 30.81 22.72 -4.61
CA VAL A 27 31.65 23.74 -5.21
C VAL A 27 33.06 23.59 -4.63
N SER A 28 34.00 23.12 -5.43
CA SER A 28 35.36 22.95 -5.01
C SER A 28 36.31 23.21 -6.19
N PHE A 29 37.55 23.58 -5.89
CA PHE A 29 38.58 23.86 -6.86
C PHE A 29 39.86 23.11 -6.50
N HIS A 30 40.47 22.52 -7.50
CA HIS A 30 41.72 21.81 -7.33
C HIS A 30 42.81 22.71 -6.78
N ARG A 31 43.50 22.28 -5.74
CA ARG A 31 44.58 23.00 -5.08
C ARG A 31 45.82 22.10 -5.00
N GLU A 32 46.86 22.51 -5.63
CA GLU A 32 48.18 21.86 -5.52
C GLU A 32 49.26 22.89 -5.17
N LYS A 33 50.35 22.40 -4.61
CA LYS A 33 51.52 23.23 -4.33
C LYS A 33 52.05 23.80 -5.66
N PHE A 34 52.08 25.13 -5.77
CA PHE A 34 52.47 25.88 -6.96
C PHE A 34 51.43 26.02 -8.09
N VAL A 35 50.20 25.57 -7.88
CA VAL A 35 49.07 25.85 -8.79
C VAL A 35 48.16 26.87 -8.14
N ALA A 36 48.25 28.13 -8.57
CA ALA A 36 47.52 29.24 -7.96
C ALA A 36 46.00 29.18 -8.24
N ALA A 37 45.58 28.60 -9.36
CA ALA A 37 44.19 28.44 -9.77
C ALA A 37 44.00 27.10 -10.47
N GLY A 38 43.61 26.07 -9.74
CA GLY A 38 43.16 24.80 -10.31
C GLY A 38 41.75 24.90 -10.85
N GLY A 39 41.39 24.00 -11.78
CA GLY A 39 40.03 23.92 -12.32
C GLY A 39 39.01 23.46 -11.29
N PRO A 40 37.70 23.55 -11.60
CA PRO A 40 36.64 23.08 -10.73
C PRO A 40 36.71 21.55 -10.57
N ASP A 41 36.63 21.11 -9.32
CA ASP A 41 36.74 19.71 -8.95
C ASP A 41 35.64 19.24 -7.95
N GLY A 42 34.59 20.02 -7.83
CA GLY A 42 33.44 19.64 -6.99
C GLY A 42 32.70 18.44 -7.56
N GLY A 43 32.50 17.41 -6.72
CA GLY A 43 31.80 16.18 -7.06
C GLY A 43 30.26 16.32 -6.96
N ASP A 44 29.56 15.33 -7.48
CA ASP A 44 28.10 15.29 -7.51
C ASP A 44 27.55 14.82 -6.18
N GLY A 45 26.32 15.24 -5.85
CA GLY A 45 25.56 14.64 -4.74
C GLY A 45 25.11 13.22 -5.03
N GLY A 46 24.96 12.41 -3.99
CA GLY A 46 24.40 11.07 -4.08
C GLY A 46 22.88 11.08 -4.30
N ARG A 47 22.34 10.03 -4.89
CA ARG A 47 20.88 9.84 -5.01
C ARG A 47 20.29 9.54 -3.63
N GLY A 48 19.06 9.99 -3.35
CA GLY A 48 18.27 9.56 -2.18
C GLY A 48 17.77 8.13 -2.31
N GLY A 49 17.51 7.47 -1.17
CA GLY A 49 16.95 6.12 -1.11
C GLY A 49 15.47 6.08 -1.52
N ASP A 50 15.06 4.98 -2.11
CA ASP A 50 13.66 4.74 -2.50
C ASP A 50 12.85 4.19 -1.30
N VAL A 51 11.49 4.32 -1.34
CA VAL A 51 10.60 3.61 -0.43
C VAL A 51 9.99 2.43 -1.17
N ILE A 52 10.23 1.24 -0.63
CA ILE A 52 9.88 -0.05 -1.23
C ILE A 52 8.91 -0.75 -0.28
N PHE A 53 7.78 -1.25 -0.80
CA PHE A 53 6.90 -2.14 -0.07
C PHE A 53 7.17 -3.59 -0.46
N GLN A 54 7.18 -4.46 0.54
CA GLN A 54 7.40 -5.90 0.37
C GLN A 54 6.41 -6.69 1.21
N ALA A 55 5.81 -7.71 0.59
CA ALA A 55 4.96 -8.66 1.32
C ALA A 55 5.80 -9.51 2.28
N ASP A 56 5.31 -9.69 3.51
CA ASP A 56 5.90 -10.59 4.51
C ASP A 56 4.82 -11.56 4.99
N THR A 57 5.00 -12.84 4.70
CA THR A 57 4.07 -13.90 5.07
C THR A 57 3.99 -14.16 6.59
N ASN A 58 4.95 -13.64 7.37
CA ASN A 58 4.94 -13.73 8.83
C ASN A 58 4.08 -12.63 9.48
N MET A 59 3.61 -11.67 8.69
CA MET A 59 2.74 -10.59 9.17
C MET A 59 1.28 -10.89 8.83
N SER A 60 0.40 -10.81 9.82
CA SER A 60 -1.04 -11.03 9.67
C SER A 60 -1.89 -9.76 9.83
N SER A 61 -1.29 -8.63 10.22
CA SER A 61 -2.03 -7.40 10.54
C SER A 61 -1.19 -6.14 10.32
N LEU A 62 -1.87 -5.02 10.04
CA LEU A 62 -1.26 -3.69 9.91
C LEU A 62 -1.08 -2.96 11.26
N ILE A 63 -1.18 -3.65 12.39
CA ILE A 63 -1.16 -3.03 13.73
C ILE A 63 0.08 -2.16 13.99
N GLY A 64 1.24 -2.54 13.46
CA GLY A 64 2.48 -1.78 13.60
C GLY A 64 2.39 -0.35 13.04
N PHE A 65 1.60 -0.17 11.98
CA PHE A 65 1.42 1.11 11.29
C PHE A 65 0.51 2.09 12.04
N ARG A 66 -0.22 1.63 13.06
CA ARG A 66 -1.01 2.49 13.94
C ARG A 66 -0.13 3.34 14.84
N TYR A 67 1.02 2.81 15.24
CA TYR A 67 1.95 3.47 16.16
C TYR A 67 3.00 4.32 15.42
N LYS A 68 3.57 3.79 14.35
CA LYS A 68 4.53 4.52 13.53
C LYS A 68 3.84 4.98 12.23
N LYS A 69 3.64 6.29 12.10
CA LYS A 69 2.91 6.88 10.96
C LYS A 69 3.80 7.54 9.93
N LYS A 70 5.07 7.77 10.23
CA LYS A 70 6.00 8.45 9.32
C LYS A 70 7.16 7.53 8.99
N TYR A 71 7.42 7.36 7.71
CA TYR A 71 8.48 6.52 7.17
C TYR A 71 9.29 7.35 6.17
N ALA A 72 10.60 7.43 6.37
CA ALA A 72 11.49 8.16 5.48
C ALA A 72 12.70 7.29 5.14
N ALA A 73 13.06 7.25 3.86
CA ALA A 73 14.30 6.67 3.38
C ALA A 73 15.46 7.66 3.62
N GLU A 74 16.67 7.18 3.52
CA GLU A 74 17.87 7.97 3.75
C GLU A 74 18.14 8.94 2.59
N ASN A 75 18.56 10.16 2.94
CA ASN A 75 18.97 11.16 1.94
C ASN A 75 20.33 10.78 1.32
N GLY A 76 20.56 11.15 0.07
CA GLY A 76 21.87 11.10 -0.55
C GLY A 76 22.83 12.08 0.14
N GLN A 77 24.10 11.68 0.24
CA GLN A 77 25.14 12.55 0.78
C GLN A 77 25.53 13.62 -0.24
N ASN A 78 25.95 14.77 0.27
CA ASN A 78 26.47 15.84 -0.58
C ASN A 78 27.79 15.41 -1.26
N GLY A 79 28.05 15.95 -2.44
CA GLY A 79 29.34 15.84 -3.09
C GLY A 79 30.45 16.55 -2.28
N SER A 80 31.69 16.24 -2.59
CA SER A 80 32.87 16.87 -1.96
C SER A 80 33.93 17.23 -3.00
N GLY A 81 35.03 17.82 -2.57
CA GLY A 81 36.15 18.15 -3.43
C GLY A 81 36.82 16.93 -4.06
N ALA A 82 37.80 17.15 -4.92
CA ALA A 82 38.54 16.11 -5.64
C ALA A 82 37.64 15.18 -6.48
N ARG A 83 36.52 15.71 -7.00
CA ARG A 83 35.51 15.00 -7.81
C ARG A 83 34.82 13.83 -7.07
N CYS A 84 34.86 13.83 -5.74
CA CYS A 84 34.25 12.77 -4.97
C CYS A 84 32.73 12.96 -4.91
N SER A 85 31.98 12.01 -5.50
CA SER A 85 30.51 11.98 -5.43
C SER A 85 30.04 11.53 -4.05
N GLY A 86 28.93 12.10 -3.60
CA GLY A 86 28.25 11.68 -2.38
C GLY A 86 27.70 10.24 -2.49
N LYS A 87 27.64 9.54 -1.37
CA LYS A 87 27.04 8.19 -1.31
C LYS A 87 25.55 8.26 -1.56
N THR A 88 25.00 7.25 -2.24
CA THR A 88 23.56 7.04 -2.38
C THR A 88 22.98 6.68 -1.03
N GLY A 89 21.84 7.27 -0.66
CA GLY A 89 21.09 6.94 0.55
C GLY A 89 20.48 5.52 0.48
N GLU A 90 20.37 4.86 1.62
CA GLU A 90 19.76 3.53 1.69
C GLU A 90 18.27 3.60 1.44
N SER A 91 17.76 2.63 0.66
CA SER A 91 16.33 2.49 0.42
C SER A 91 15.65 1.90 1.65
N LEU A 92 14.44 2.38 1.95
CA LEU A 92 13.64 1.90 3.05
C LEU A 92 12.68 0.81 2.57
N VAL A 93 12.85 -0.41 3.07
CA VAL A 93 11.91 -1.50 2.84
C VAL A 93 10.86 -1.53 3.95
N ILE A 94 9.60 -1.33 3.58
CA ILE A 94 8.44 -1.41 4.47
C ILE A 94 7.78 -2.76 4.25
N LYS A 95 7.85 -3.63 5.27
CA LYS A 95 7.21 -4.93 5.25
C LYS A 95 5.74 -4.80 5.62
N VAL A 96 4.87 -5.41 4.83
CA VAL A 96 3.40 -5.43 5.03
C VAL A 96 2.89 -6.86 4.88
N PRO A 97 1.73 -7.19 5.47
CA PRO A 97 1.09 -8.48 5.23
C PRO A 97 0.82 -8.71 3.74
N LYS A 98 0.91 -9.96 3.29
CA LYS A 98 0.53 -10.34 1.93
C LYS A 98 -0.93 -9.98 1.66
N GLY A 99 -1.23 -9.39 0.50
CA GLY A 99 -2.56 -8.90 0.15
C GLY A 99 -2.83 -7.44 0.52
N THR A 100 -1.83 -6.73 1.04
CA THR A 100 -1.98 -5.29 1.30
C THR A 100 -2.01 -4.51 -0.01
N VAL A 101 -3.02 -3.66 -0.17
CA VAL A 101 -3.13 -2.66 -1.23
C VAL A 101 -2.69 -1.32 -0.67
N VAL A 102 -1.80 -0.64 -1.39
CA VAL A 102 -1.32 0.70 -1.06
C VAL A 102 -2.04 1.70 -1.95
N ARG A 103 -2.82 2.60 -1.36
CA ARG A 103 -3.53 3.66 -2.07
C ARG A 103 -3.02 5.02 -1.68
N GLU A 104 -2.99 5.95 -2.61
CA GLU A 104 -2.78 7.35 -2.31
C GLU A 104 -3.99 7.90 -1.55
N ALA A 105 -3.77 8.55 -0.41
CA ALA A 105 -4.86 8.96 0.48
C ALA A 105 -5.74 10.09 -0.09
N GLU A 106 -5.18 10.94 -0.97
CA GLU A 106 -5.89 12.07 -1.56
C GLU A 106 -6.74 11.65 -2.77
N THR A 107 -6.21 10.82 -3.64
CA THR A 107 -6.86 10.45 -4.92
C THR A 107 -7.57 9.10 -4.86
N GLY A 108 -7.22 8.24 -3.88
CA GLY A 108 -7.67 6.85 -3.81
C GLY A 108 -7.00 5.91 -4.81
N ARG A 109 -6.08 6.42 -5.64
CA ARG A 109 -5.35 5.67 -6.67
C ARG A 109 -4.53 4.53 -6.08
N VAL A 110 -4.53 3.39 -6.76
CA VAL A 110 -3.71 2.24 -6.38
C VAL A 110 -2.25 2.49 -6.80
N LEU A 111 -1.36 2.55 -5.81
CA LEU A 111 0.08 2.69 -6.02
C LEU A 111 0.78 1.32 -6.08
N ALA A 112 0.31 0.36 -5.28
CA ALA A 112 0.84 -1.00 -5.27
C ALA A 112 -0.19 -2.01 -4.76
N ASP A 113 -0.12 -3.24 -5.25
CA ASP A 113 -0.82 -4.42 -4.72
C ASP A 113 0.21 -5.50 -4.35
N LEU A 114 0.33 -5.78 -3.06
CA LEU A 114 1.27 -6.73 -2.47
C LEU A 114 0.66 -8.14 -2.34
N SER A 115 -0.12 -8.57 -3.33
CA SER A 115 -0.63 -9.94 -3.42
C SER A 115 0.45 -10.93 -3.87
N GLY A 116 1.50 -10.45 -4.57
CA GLY A 116 2.69 -11.20 -4.93
C GLY A 116 3.80 -11.07 -3.90
N ASP A 117 4.92 -11.76 -4.14
CA ASP A 117 6.11 -11.73 -3.27
C ASP A 117 7.15 -10.69 -3.73
N GLU A 118 6.95 -10.10 -4.91
CA GLU A 118 7.87 -9.10 -5.49
C GLU A 118 7.78 -7.76 -4.76
N PRO A 119 8.93 -7.15 -4.43
CA PRO A 119 8.95 -5.82 -3.83
C PRO A 119 8.55 -4.75 -4.87
N VAL A 120 7.78 -3.76 -4.43
CA VAL A 120 7.28 -2.66 -5.27
C VAL A 120 7.82 -1.33 -4.80
N VAL A 121 8.45 -0.56 -5.70
CA VAL A 121 8.91 0.80 -5.41
C VAL A 121 7.72 1.76 -5.52
N VAL A 122 7.30 2.33 -4.39
CA VAL A 122 6.15 3.25 -4.32
C VAL A 122 6.57 4.71 -4.38
N ALA A 123 7.70 5.07 -3.74
CA ALA A 123 8.24 6.43 -3.83
C ALA A 123 9.71 6.40 -4.20
N ARG A 124 10.09 7.24 -5.16
CA ARG A 124 11.46 7.28 -5.70
C ARG A 124 12.28 8.37 -5.04
N GLY A 125 13.52 8.04 -4.69
CA GLY A 125 14.51 8.98 -4.18
C GLY A 125 14.90 10.04 -5.21
N GLY A 126 15.20 11.23 -4.68
CA GLY A 126 15.64 12.37 -5.48
C GLY A 126 17.01 12.12 -6.12
N LYS A 127 17.23 12.66 -7.31
CA LYS A 127 18.54 12.64 -7.98
C LYS A 127 19.50 13.58 -7.26
N GLY A 128 20.77 13.19 -7.15
CA GLY A 128 21.84 14.08 -6.68
C GLY A 128 22.05 15.29 -7.58
N GLY A 129 22.47 16.40 -7.01
CA GLY A 129 22.83 17.62 -7.72
C GLY A 129 24.21 17.51 -8.36
N TRP A 130 24.42 18.20 -9.45
CA TRP A 130 25.70 18.26 -10.13
C TRP A 130 26.68 19.19 -9.42
N GLY A 131 27.93 18.74 -9.25
CA GLY A 131 29.05 19.55 -8.78
C GLY A 131 29.47 20.61 -9.80
N ASN A 132 30.28 21.58 -9.37
CA ASN A 132 30.70 22.69 -10.22
C ASN A 132 31.55 22.25 -11.41
N GLN A 133 32.19 21.07 -11.37
CA GLN A 133 32.94 20.52 -12.49
C GLN A 133 32.12 20.40 -13.81
N HIS A 134 30.81 20.17 -13.72
CA HIS A 134 29.95 20.05 -14.90
C HIS A 134 29.60 21.39 -15.57
N PHE A 135 29.87 22.50 -14.90
CA PHE A 135 29.52 23.84 -15.40
C PHE A 135 30.72 24.60 -15.97
N ALA A 136 31.90 23.95 -16.03
CA ALA A 136 33.08 24.49 -16.68
C ALA A 136 32.88 24.51 -18.20
N THR A 137 33.11 25.65 -18.82
CA THR A 137 33.12 25.86 -20.27
C THR A 137 34.34 26.66 -20.65
N ALA A 138 34.67 26.75 -21.98
CA ALA A 138 35.76 27.54 -22.45
C ALA A 138 35.71 29.02 -22.01
N THR A 139 34.52 29.57 -21.88
CA THR A 139 34.29 30.95 -21.45
C THR A 139 34.09 31.07 -19.94
N ARG A 140 33.72 29.99 -19.25
CA ARG A 140 33.51 29.92 -17.79
C ARG A 140 34.42 28.83 -17.21
N GLN A 141 35.63 29.18 -16.84
CA GLN A 141 36.59 28.21 -16.32
C GLN A 141 36.48 27.97 -14.80
N ILE A 142 35.87 28.89 -14.07
CA ILE A 142 35.80 28.88 -12.59
C ILE A 142 34.30 29.04 -12.11
N PRO A 143 33.42 28.06 -12.41
CA PRO A 143 32.02 28.13 -11.95
C PRO A 143 31.97 28.01 -10.42
N ARG A 144 31.38 29.01 -9.76
CA ARG A 144 31.24 29.09 -8.28
C ARG A 144 29.85 28.68 -7.79
N PHE A 145 29.18 27.85 -8.55
CA PHE A 145 27.89 27.29 -8.19
C PHE A 145 27.80 25.79 -8.50
N ALA A 146 26.94 25.10 -7.81
CA ALA A 146 26.59 23.71 -8.03
C ALA A 146 25.08 23.55 -8.04
N ARG A 147 24.55 22.44 -8.57
CA ARG A 147 23.14 22.16 -8.48
C ARG A 147 22.78 21.54 -7.13
N PRO A 148 21.68 21.98 -6.51
CA PRO A 148 21.12 21.28 -5.37
C PRO A 148 20.60 19.90 -5.79
N GLY A 149 20.53 18.96 -4.84
CA GLY A 149 19.84 17.70 -5.01
C GLY A 149 18.36 17.88 -5.23
N TYR A 150 17.75 16.93 -5.90
CA TYR A 150 16.32 16.92 -6.13
C TYR A 150 15.62 16.31 -4.91
N PRO A 151 14.47 16.84 -4.48
CA PRO A 151 13.69 16.23 -3.41
C PRO A 151 13.17 14.87 -3.85
N GLY A 152 13.06 13.94 -2.89
CA GLY A 152 12.41 12.65 -3.07
C GLY A 152 10.88 12.78 -3.11
N GLU A 153 10.23 11.79 -3.70
CA GLU A 153 8.77 11.71 -3.74
C GLU A 153 8.21 11.51 -2.33
N ARG A 154 7.05 12.12 -2.07
CA ARG A 154 6.34 12.02 -0.80
C ARG A 154 4.87 11.76 -1.07
N TYR A 155 4.32 10.75 -0.39
CA TYR A 155 2.91 10.39 -0.45
C TYR A 155 2.35 10.17 0.95
N ASP A 156 1.11 10.59 1.15
CA ASP A 156 0.28 10.11 2.23
C ASP A 156 -0.53 8.93 1.69
N VAL A 157 -0.33 7.75 2.27
CA VAL A 157 -0.90 6.52 1.75
C VAL A 157 -1.81 5.85 2.76
N GLU A 158 -2.87 5.24 2.26
CA GLU A 158 -3.73 4.35 2.99
C GLU A 158 -3.36 2.90 2.63
N LEU A 159 -2.95 2.14 3.63
CA LEU A 159 -2.74 0.71 3.54
C LEU A 159 -4.06 0.01 3.83
N GLU A 160 -4.51 -0.85 2.94
CA GLU A 160 -5.72 -1.65 3.10
C GLU A 160 -5.35 -3.13 2.93
N LEU A 161 -5.49 -3.90 4.01
CA LEU A 161 -5.27 -5.34 3.96
C LEU A 161 -6.52 -6.02 3.40
N LYS A 162 -6.41 -6.57 2.19
CA LYS A 162 -7.46 -7.38 1.57
C LYS A 162 -7.26 -8.84 1.95
N LEU A 163 -8.34 -9.49 2.33
CA LEU A 163 -8.31 -10.90 2.67
C LEU A 163 -7.95 -11.72 1.43
N LEU A 164 -6.85 -12.45 1.51
CA LEU A 164 -6.43 -13.39 0.47
C LEU A 164 -6.95 -14.77 0.84
N ALA A 165 -8.26 -14.99 0.70
CA ALA A 165 -8.83 -16.32 0.79
C ALA A 165 -9.18 -16.82 -0.62
N ASP A 166 -8.74 -18.02 -0.95
CA ASP A 166 -9.13 -18.67 -2.18
C ASP A 166 -10.57 -19.17 -2.09
N VAL A 167 -10.98 -19.63 -0.90
CA VAL A 167 -12.29 -20.20 -0.62
C VAL A 167 -12.99 -19.46 0.51
N GLY A 168 -14.16 -18.92 0.24
CA GLY A 168 -15.05 -18.34 1.24
C GLY A 168 -16.11 -19.34 1.72
N LEU A 169 -16.20 -19.59 3.03
CA LEU A 169 -17.24 -20.43 3.61
C LEU A 169 -18.47 -19.59 3.93
N CYS A 170 -19.61 -19.99 3.43
CA CYS A 170 -20.91 -19.41 3.80
C CYS A 170 -21.83 -20.47 4.42
N GLY A 171 -22.85 -20.05 5.15
CA GLY A 171 -23.81 -20.92 5.82
C GLY A 171 -24.26 -20.34 7.16
N PHE A 172 -25.34 -20.85 7.69
CA PHE A 172 -25.90 -20.42 8.97
C PHE A 172 -24.92 -20.58 10.16
N PRO A 173 -25.16 -19.90 11.28
CA PRO A 173 -24.43 -20.17 12.51
C PRO A 173 -24.56 -21.64 12.92
N ASN A 174 -23.58 -22.18 13.61
CA ASN A 174 -23.52 -23.54 14.16
C ASN A 174 -23.56 -24.70 13.14
N VAL A 175 -23.58 -24.44 11.83
CA VAL A 175 -23.47 -25.51 10.81
C VAL A 175 -22.08 -26.16 10.78
N GLY A 176 -21.11 -25.64 11.53
CA GLY A 176 -19.76 -26.23 11.68
C GLY A 176 -18.68 -25.65 10.77
N LYS A 177 -18.85 -24.44 10.21
CA LYS A 177 -17.84 -23.77 9.35
C LYS A 177 -16.47 -23.67 10.03
N SER A 178 -16.42 -23.07 11.21
CA SER A 178 -15.16 -22.89 11.97
C SER A 178 -14.54 -24.23 12.40
N THR A 179 -15.38 -25.25 12.68
CA THR A 179 -14.91 -26.60 12.96
C THR A 179 -14.26 -27.22 11.70
N LEU A 180 -14.89 -27.06 10.54
CA LEU A 180 -14.35 -27.54 9.28
C LEU A 180 -12.98 -26.92 9.00
N ILE A 181 -12.85 -25.58 9.10
CA ILE A 181 -11.56 -24.91 8.94
C ILE A 181 -10.51 -25.50 9.91
N SER A 182 -10.88 -25.67 11.17
CA SER A 182 -9.97 -26.19 12.20
C SER A 182 -9.48 -27.60 11.92
N VAL A 183 -10.31 -28.43 11.28
CA VAL A 183 -10.00 -29.81 10.96
C VAL A 183 -9.14 -29.97 9.72
N VAL A 184 -9.38 -29.15 8.68
CA VAL A 184 -8.67 -29.25 7.39
C VAL A 184 -7.42 -28.36 7.35
N SER A 185 -7.25 -27.42 8.29
CA SER A 185 -6.11 -26.54 8.32
C SER A 185 -4.84 -27.25 8.75
N ALA A 186 -3.75 -26.99 8.05
CA ALA A 186 -2.41 -27.54 8.34
C ALA A 186 -1.76 -26.95 9.60
N ALA A 187 -2.20 -25.75 10.01
CA ALA A 187 -1.77 -25.05 11.21
C ALA A 187 -3.02 -24.62 12.00
N LYS A 188 -2.80 -24.23 13.26
CA LYS A 188 -3.90 -23.72 14.10
C LYS A 188 -4.51 -22.49 13.40
N PRO A 189 -5.85 -22.49 13.16
CA PRO A 189 -6.49 -21.38 12.47
C PRO A 189 -6.23 -20.05 13.19
N GLU A 190 -5.99 -19.01 12.44
CA GLU A 190 -5.83 -17.67 12.98
C GLU A 190 -7.18 -16.98 13.09
N ILE A 191 -7.48 -16.47 14.28
CA ILE A 191 -8.65 -15.64 14.54
C ILE A 191 -8.30 -14.21 14.19
N ALA A 192 -8.88 -13.70 13.11
CA ALA A 192 -8.66 -12.33 12.67
C ALA A 192 -9.72 -11.41 13.30
N ASN A 193 -9.31 -10.57 14.26
CA ASN A 193 -10.20 -9.61 14.91
C ASN A 193 -10.29 -8.32 14.07
N TYR A 194 -11.29 -8.20 13.23
CA TYR A 194 -11.60 -6.98 12.49
C TYR A 194 -12.43 -6.02 13.33
N HIS A 195 -12.02 -4.75 13.44
CA HIS A 195 -12.72 -3.75 14.28
C HIS A 195 -14.16 -3.43 13.87
N PHE A 196 -14.50 -3.72 12.62
CA PHE A 196 -15.82 -3.46 12.04
C PHE A 196 -16.71 -4.71 11.99
N THR A 197 -16.21 -5.87 12.44
CA THR A 197 -16.99 -7.10 12.51
C THR A 197 -17.37 -7.39 13.95
N THR A 198 -18.66 -7.57 14.19
CA THR A 198 -19.17 -8.11 15.47
C THR A 198 -18.79 -9.59 15.64
N LEU A 199 -18.44 -10.26 14.53
CA LEU A 199 -18.01 -11.65 14.46
C LEU A 199 -16.61 -11.73 13.83
N THR A 200 -15.71 -12.43 14.49
CA THR A 200 -14.30 -12.58 14.06
C THR A 200 -14.17 -13.68 13.01
N PRO A 201 -13.69 -13.37 11.78
CA PRO A 201 -13.47 -14.40 10.78
C PRO A 201 -12.32 -15.33 11.19
N VAL A 202 -12.47 -16.59 10.85
CA VAL A 202 -11.46 -17.63 11.04
C VAL A 202 -10.79 -17.92 9.72
N LEU A 203 -9.47 -17.86 9.69
CA LEU A 203 -8.65 -18.18 8.53
C LEU A 203 -7.91 -19.49 8.74
N GLY A 204 -7.87 -20.33 7.73
CA GLY A 204 -7.12 -21.59 7.75
C GLY A 204 -6.36 -21.81 6.46
N VAL A 205 -5.09 -22.20 6.57
CA VAL A 205 -4.29 -22.64 5.43
C VAL A 205 -4.45 -24.14 5.29
N VAL A 206 -5.03 -24.59 4.18
CA VAL A 206 -5.27 -25.99 3.87
C VAL A 206 -4.16 -26.49 2.95
N ARG A 207 -3.48 -27.58 3.32
CA ARG A 207 -2.52 -28.27 2.45
C ARG A 207 -3.16 -29.49 1.86
N VAL A 208 -3.08 -29.61 0.54
CA VAL A 208 -3.62 -30.75 -0.22
C VAL A 208 -2.56 -31.82 -0.36
N ASP A 209 -1.35 -31.39 -0.72
CA ASP A 209 -0.14 -32.20 -0.87
C ASP A 209 1.10 -31.36 -0.51
N GLY A 210 2.30 -31.84 -0.81
CA GLY A 210 3.56 -31.17 -0.46
C GLY A 210 3.77 -29.81 -1.13
N GLU A 211 3.09 -29.52 -2.24
CA GLU A 211 3.29 -28.30 -3.06
C GLU A 211 2.03 -27.44 -3.16
N THR A 212 0.83 -28.03 -3.04
CA THR A 212 -0.44 -27.33 -3.23
C THR A 212 -1.07 -26.94 -1.90
N SER A 213 -1.35 -25.65 -1.73
CA SER A 213 -2.07 -25.12 -0.58
C SER A 213 -3.00 -23.99 -0.99
N PHE A 214 -4.09 -23.82 -0.26
CA PHE A 214 -5.02 -22.70 -0.44
C PHE A 214 -5.52 -22.19 0.91
N VAL A 215 -6.05 -20.97 0.92
CA VAL A 215 -6.56 -20.31 2.13
C VAL A 215 -8.08 -20.36 2.15
N MET A 216 -8.65 -20.87 3.25
CA MET A 216 -10.08 -20.83 3.53
C MET A 216 -10.40 -19.75 4.56
N ALA A 217 -11.49 -19.02 4.33
CA ALA A 217 -12.00 -18.01 5.27
C ALA A 217 -13.45 -18.30 5.62
N ASP A 218 -13.79 -18.26 6.91
CA ASP A 218 -15.18 -18.18 7.35
C ASP A 218 -15.72 -16.78 7.02
N ILE A 219 -16.88 -16.70 6.33
CA ILE A 219 -17.59 -15.47 6.04
C ILE A 219 -18.71 -15.34 7.10
N PRO A 220 -18.42 -14.76 8.28
CA PRO A 220 -19.44 -14.58 9.31
C PRO A 220 -20.44 -13.52 8.85
N GLY A 221 -21.71 -13.71 9.19
CA GLY A 221 -22.72 -12.67 9.04
C GLY A 221 -23.53 -12.63 7.73
N LEU A 222 -23.40 -13.65 6.88
CA LEU A 222 -24.46 -13.96 5.93
C LEU A 222 -25.60 -14.65 6.71
N ILE A 223 -26.43 -13.86 7.40
CA ILE A 223 -27.57 -14.31 8.20
C ILE A 223 -28.79 -13.52 7.74
N GLU A 224 -29.96 -14.07 7.95
CA GLU A 224 -31.25 -13.45 7.76
C GLU A 224 -31.25 -11.99 8.28
N GLY A 225 -31.51 -11.00 7.40
CA GLY A 225 -31.48 -9.58 7.73
C GLY A 225 -30.15 -8.84 7.60
N ALA A 226 -29.08 -9.47 7.10
CA ALA A 226 -27.80 -8.79 6.86
C ALA A 226 -27.91 -7.65 5.83
N SER A 227 -28.84 -7.76 4.88
CA SER A 227 -29.15 -6.74 3.88
C SER A 227 -29.92 -5.53 4.44
N GLU A 228 -30.55 -5.64 5.62
CA GLU A 228 -31.36 -4.56 6.23
C GLU A 228 -30.57 -3.65 7.19
N GLY A 229 -29.24 -3.76 7.24
CA GLY A 229 -28.36 -2.82 7.96
C GLY A 229 -28.19 -3.10 9.46
N LEU A 230 -28.72 -4.20 9.99
CA LEU A 230 -28.55 -4.62 11.38
C LEU A 230 -27.33 -5.53 11.62
N GLY A 231 -26.60 -5.88 10.57
CA GLY A 231 -25.44 -6.76 10.62
C GLY A 231 -24.24 -6.15 9.88
N LEU A 232 -23.16 -6.77 9.90
CA LEU A 232 -21.85 -6.55 9.32
C LEU A 232 -21.83 -5.59 8.12
N GLY A 233 -21.18 -4.44 8.33
CA GLY A 233 -21.13 -3.36 7.38
C GLY A 233 -20.49 -3.74 6.05
N HIS A 234 -20.82 -2.98 5.02
CA HIS A 234 -20.26 -3.01 3.65
C HIS A 234 -18.72 -3.14 3.60
N GLU A 235 -18.02 -2.91 4.70
CA GLU A 235 -16.55 -2.99 4.77
C GLU A 235 -16.04 -4.43 4.82
N PHE A 236 -16.67 -5.32 5.60
CA PHE A 236 -16.25 -6.73 5.66
C PHE A 236 -16.40 -7.45 4.32
N LEU A 237 -17.42 -7.11 3.61
CA LEU A 237 -17.80 -7.78 2.37
C LEU A 237 -16.90 -7.39 1.19
N ARG A 238 -16.27 -6.20 1.26
CA ARG A 238 -15.17 -5.85 0.36
C ARG A 238 -13.93 -6.76 0.53
N HIS A 239 -13.79 -7.40 1.69
CA HIS A 239 -12.68 -8.33 1.93
C HIS A 239 -12.94 -9.70 1.30
N VAL A 240 -14.20 -10.10 1.19
CA VAL A 240 -14.63 -11.36 0.54
C VAL A 240 -14.55 -11.29 -0.99
N ASP A 241 -14.48 -10.10 -1.56
CA ASP A 241 -14.38 -9.87 -3.02
C ASP A 241 -13.22 -10.60 -3.70
N ARG A 242 -12.27 -11.13 -2.95
CA ARG A 242 -11.13 -11.88 -3.51
C ARG A 242 -11.28 -13.40 -3.46
N CYS A 243 -12.32 -13.93 -2.81
CA CYS A 243 -12.58 -15.37 -2.83
C CYS A 243 -12.87 -15.82 -4.26
N ARG A 244 -12.18 -16.87 -4.70
CA ARG A 244 -12.31 -17.44 -6.05
C ARG A 244 -13.42 -18.49 -6.12
N LEU A 245 -13.67 -19.15 -4.99
CA LEU A 245 -14.64 -20.24 -4.84
C LEU A 245 -15.46 -20.03 -3.57
N ILE A 246 -16.73 -20.34 -3.60
CA ILE A 246 -17.61 -20.36 -2.44
C ILE A 246 -17.83 -21.81 -2.01
N LEU A 247 -17.69 -22.07 -0.71
CA LEU A 247 -18.09 -23.32 -0.08
C LEU A 247 -19.30 -23.07 0.81
N HIS A 248 -20.48 -23.51 0.37
CA HIS A 248 -21.70 -23.42 1.15
C HIS A 248 -21.80 -24.63 2.08
N VAL A 249 -21.75 -24.39 3.39
CA VAL A 249 -21.84 -25.43 4.41
C VAL A 249 -23.23 -25.44 5.01
N VAL A 250 -23.94 -26.57 4.94
CA VAL A 250 -25.30 -26.76 5.43
C VAL A 250 -25.33 -27.91 6.44
N ASP A 251 -26.07 -27.75 7.53
CA ASP A 251 -26.33 -28.81 8.50
C ASP A 251 -27.45 -29.71 8.00
N VAL A 252 -27.12 -30.93 7.60
CA VAL A 252 -28.08 -31.90 7.06
C VAL A 252 -28.79 -32.73 8.15
N SER A 253 -28.35 -32.61 9.40
CA SER A 253 -28.95 -33.38 10.51
C SER A 253 -30.29 -32.85 10.97
N GLY A 254 -30.58 -31.55 10.73
CA GLY A 254 -31.81 -30.92 11.19
C GLY A 254 -31.94 -30.80 12.71
N ILE A 255 -30.91 -31.06 13.50
CA ILE A 255 -30.93 -31.08 14.97
C ILE A 255 -31.35 -29.74 15.55
N GLU A 256 -31.01 -28.64 14.89
CA GLU A 256 -31.41 -27.28 15.33
C GLU A 256 -32.88 -26.95 14.95
N GLY A 257 -33.65 -27.90 14.40
CA GLY A 257 -35.04 -27.70 14.00
C GLY A 257 -35.21 -26.92 12.69
N ARG A 258 -34.18 -26.85 11.87
CA ARG A 258 -34.15 -26.17 10.57
C ARG A 258 -34.21 -27.17 9.43
N ASP A 259 -34.82 -26.74 8.32
CA ASP A 259 -34.83 -27.50 7.07
C ASP A 259 -33.59 -27.16 6.26
N PRO A 260 -32.70 -28.13 5.95
CA PRO A 260 -31.48 -27.90 5.14
C PRO A 260 -31.76 -27.26 3.78
N ILE A 261 -32.89 -27.58 3.14
CA ILE A 261 -33.27 -27.03 1.83
C ILE A 261 -33.64 -25.54 1.96
N GLU A 262 -34.39 -25.17 2.99
CA GLU A 262 -34.74 -23.77 3.24
C GLU A 262 -33.53 -22.95 3.65
N ASP A 263 -32.62 -23.50 4.46
CA ASP A 263 -31.35 -22.88 4.83
C ASP A 263 -30.49 -22.60 3.58
N PHE A 264 -30.39 -23.58 2.67
CA PHE A 264 -29.67 -23.42 1.41
C PHE A 264 -30.24 -22.30 0.53
N LYS A 265 -31.57 -22.25 0.36
CA LYS A 265 -32.26 -21.20 -0.42
C LYS A 265 -32.04 -19.80 0.19
N THR A 266 -32.17 -19.70 1.50
CA THR A 266 -32.06 -18.42 2.23
C THR A 266 -30.66 -17.82 2.06
N ILE A 267 -29.61 -18.61 2.30
CA ILE A 267 -28.23 -18.13 2.14
C ILE A 267 -27.92 -17.75 0.69
N ASN A 268 -28.35 -18.52 -0.30
CA ASN A 268 -28.16 -18.18 -1.69
C ASN A 268 -28.90 -16.90 -2.11
N THR A 269 -30.07 -16.64 -1.53
CA THR A 269 -30.84 -15.41 -1.76
C THR A 269 -30.12 -14.21 -1.13
N GLU A 270 -29.65 -14.35 0.12
CA GLU A 270 -28.88 -13.30 0.80
C GLU A 270 -27.55 -13.01 0.07
N LEU A 271 -26.84 -14.05 -0.41
CA LEU A 271 -25.62 -13.89 -1.17
C LEU A 271 -25.85 -13.07 -2.45
N ARG A 272 -26.93 -13.34 -3.20
CA ARG A 272 -27.31 -12.59 -4.41
C ARG A 272 -27.72 -11.15 -4.11
N ARG A 273 -28.49 -10.92 -3.06
CA ARG A 273 -28.88 -9.57 -2.63
C ARG A 273 -27.70 -8.75 -2.21
N PHE A 274 -26.74 -9.40 -1.61
CA PHE A 274 -25.57 -8.79 -1.02
C PHE A 274 -24.51 -8.36 -2.04
N ASN A 275 -24.02 -9.31 -2.85
CA ASN A 275 -23.07 -9.10 -3.94
C ASN A 275 -23.38 -10.07 -5.08
N PRO A 276 -24.01 -9.59 -6.17
CA PRO A 276 -24.31 -10.40 -7.34
C PRO A 276 -23.07 -11.07 -7.95
N GLU A 277 -21.93 -10.35 -8.00
CA GLU A 277 -20.68 -10.89 -8.56
C GLU A 277 -20.13 -12.06 -7.71
N LEU A 278 -20.31 -12.00 -6.40
CA LEU A 278 -19.92 -13.08 -5.50
C LEU A 278 -20.83 -14.30 -5.67
N ALA A 279 -22.12 -14.07 -5.90
CA ALA A 279 -23.10 -15.12 -6.13
C ALA A 279 -22.93 -15.86 -7.47
N GLU A 280 -22.28 -15.22 -8.45
CA GLU A 280 -21.95 -15.82 -9.76
C GLU A 280 -20.68 -16.70 -9.73
N ARG A 281 -19.93 -16.66 -8.62
CA ARG A 281 -18.71 -17.48 -8.50
C ARG A 281 -19.03 -18.95 -8.37
N PRO A 282 -18.11 -19.83 -8.81
CA PRO A 282 -18.24 -21.28 -8.62
C PRO A 282 -18.51 -21.61 -7.16
N MET A 283 -19.51 -22.46 -6.92
CA MET A 283 -19.94 -22.87 -5.59
C MET A 283 -19.93 -24.39 -5.46
N LEU A 284 -19.38 -24.87 -4.35
CA LEU A 284 -19.51 -26.24 -3.90
C LEU A 284 -20.38 -26.29 -2.64
N VAL A 285 -21.11 -27.37 -2.44
CA VAL A 285 -22.00 -27.53 -1.28
C VAL A 285 -21.53 -28.68 -0.42
N ALA A 286 -21.27 -28.38 0.86
CA ALA A 286 -20.91 -29.38 1.87
C ALA A 286 -22.07 -29.60 2.84
N GLY A 287 -22.66 -30.79 2.81
CA GLY A 287 -23.62 -31.24 3.83
C GLY A 287 -22.85 -31.72 5.04
N ASN A 288 -22.84 -30.94 6.12
CA ASN A 288 -22.12 -31.27 7.35
C ASN A 288 -23.03 -31.96 8.37
N LYS A 289 -22.40 -32.57 9.37
CA LYS A 289 -23.02 -33.36 10.45
C LYS A 289 -23.73 -34.63 9.94
N CYS A 290 -23.19 -35.24 8.88
CA CYS A 290 -23.72 -36.50 8.33
C CYS A 290 -23.65 -37.66 9.33
N ASP A 291 -22.79 -37.59 10.33
CA ASP A 291 -22.72 -38.54 11.45
C ASP A 291 -23.98 -38.53 12.34
N MET A 292 -24.77 -37.47 12.27
CA MET A 292 -25.97 -37.27 13.06
C MET A 292 -27.26 -37.27 12.18
N ALA A 293 -27.11 -37.36 10.86
CA ALA A 293 -28.22 -37.36 9.91
C ALA A 293 -28.56 -38.77 9.45
N THR A 294 -29.81 -39.01 9.04
CA THR A 294 -30.22 -40.28 8.41
C THR A 294 -29.80 -40.31 6.94
N GLU A 295 -29.59 -41.52 6.37
CA GLU A 295 -29.24 -41.66 4.94
C GLU A 295 -30.33 -41.05 4.04
N GLU A 296 -31.61 -41.09 4.44
CA GLU A 296 -32.72 -40.51 3.71
C GLU A 296 -32.64 -38.99 3.65
N GLN A 297 -32.24 -38.34 4.75
CA GLN A 297 -32.05 -36.88 4.82
C GLN A 297 -30.90 -36.44 3.92
N ILE A 298 -29.79 -37.16 3.97
CA ILE A 298 -28.62 -36.90 3.11
C ILE A 298 -28.96 -37.08 1.63
N ALA A 299 -29.71 -38.14 1.30
CA ALA A 299 -30.11 -38.43 -0.08
C ALA A 299 -31.08 -37.36 -0.62
N ALA A 300 -32.09 -36.97 0.15
CA ALA A 300 -33.03 -35.94 -0.24
C ALA A 300 -32.38 -34.56 -0.46
N PHE A 301 -31.48 -34.16 0.43
CA PHE A 301 -30.72 -32.91 0.27
C PHE A 301 -29.77 -32.97 -0.92
N ARG A 302 -29.09 -34.13 -1.16
CA ARG A 302 -28.23 -34.33 -2.33
C ARG A 302 -29.02 -34.17 -3.63
N GLU A 303 -30.18 -34.85 -3.75
CA GLU A 303 -31.01 -34.81 -4.95
C GLU A 303 -31.43 -33.34 -5.25
N TYR A 304 -31.81 -32.60 -4.22
CA TYR A 304 -32.17 -31.20 -4.37
C TYR A 304 -30.97 -30.34 -4.87
N VAL A 305 -29.79 -30.41 -4.22
CA VAL A 305 -28.61 -29.61 -4.53
C VAL A 305 -28.08 -29.93 -5.92
N GLU A 306 -28.00 -31.23 -6.29
CA GLU A 306 -27.55 -31.67 -7.62
C GLU A 306 -28.58 -31.28 -8.70
N GLY A 307 -29.86 -31.26 -8.38
CA GLY A 307 -30.94 -30.76 -9.25
C GLY A 307 -30.80 -29.26 -9.56
N GLU A 308 -30.29 -28.47 -8.62
CA GLU A 308 -29.96 -27.06 -8.82
C GLU A 308 -28.61 -26.84 -9.55
N GLY A 309 -27.90 -27.91 -9.89
CA GLY A 309 -26.65 -27.86 -10.66
C GLY A 309 -25.37 -27.70 -9.83
N TYR A 310 -25.45 -27.85 -8.51
CA TYR A 310 -24.28 -27.77 -7.64
C TYR A 310 -23.71 -29.16 -7.31
N ARG A 311 -22.39 -29.24 -7.09
CA ARG A 311 -21.75 -30.47 -6.61
C ARG A 311 -21.91 -30.57 -5.09
N PHE A 312 -22.39 -31.71 -4.63
CA PHE A 312 -22.64 -31.99 -3.23
C PHE A 312 -21.60 -32.94 -2.61
N PHE A 313 -21.16 -32.61 -1.40
CA PHE A 313 -20.20 -33.41 -0.62
C PHE A 313 -20.75 -33.67 0.77
N PRO A 314 -21.11 -34.92 1.10
CA PRO A 314 -21.51 -35.31 2.45
C PRO A 314 -20.27 -35.39 3.33
N ILE A 315 -20.25 -34.62 4.43
CA ILE A 315 -19.11 -34.57 5.35
C ILE A 315 -19.56 -34.64 6.81
N SER A 316 -18.64 -35.04 7.67
CA SER A 316 -18.70 -34.76 9.09
C SER A 316 -17.39 -34.10 9.51
N ALA A 317 -17.43 -32.81 9.81
CA ALA A 317 -16.26 -32.08 10.30
C ALA A 317 -15.78 -32.64 11.67
N ALA A 318 -16.69 -33.14 12.49
CA ALA A 318 -16.37 -33.71 13.80
C ALA A 318 -15.59 -35.03 13.71
N THR A 319 -16.02 -35.92 12.81
CA THR A 319 -15.39 -37.25 12.61
C THR A 319 -14.35 -37.27 11.52
N ARG A 320 -14.19 -36.17 10.74
CA ARG A 320 -13.33 -36.01 9.56
C ARG A 320 -13.78 -36.85 8.34
N GLN A 321 -14.94 -37.46 8.39
CA GLN A 321 -15.46 -38.24 7.27
C GLN A 321 -15.77 -37.32 6.08
N GLY A 322 -15.35 -37.70 4.86
CA GLY A 322 -15.58 -36.97 3.62
C GLY A 322 -14.81 -35.65 3.46
N THR A 323 -14.06 -35.20 4.49
CA THR A 323 -13.34 -33.92 4.44
C THR A 323 -12.18 -33.94 3.45
N GLU A 324 -11.51 -35.07 3.27
CA GLU A 324 -10.37 -35.22 2.37
C GLU A 324 -10.81 -35.14 0.89
N GLU A 325 -11.92 -35.79 0.55
CA GLU A 325 -12.55 -35.70 -0.79
C GLU A 325 -13.00 -34.29 -1.12
N LEU A 326 -13.58 -33.58 -0.14
CA LEU A 326 -13.97 -32.17 -0.27
C LEU A 326 -12.74 -31.29 -0.54
N VAL A 327 -11.65 -31.45 0.20
CA VAL A 327 -10.40 -30.68 0.03
C VAL A 327 -9.80 -30.90 -1.36
N GLN A 328 -9.76 -32.16 -1.82
CA GLN A 328 -9.27 -32.47 -3.17
C GLN A 328 -10.17 -31.87 -4.26
N ALA A 329 -11.49 -31.91 -4.09
CA ALA A 329 -12.43 -31.31 -5.02
C ALA A 329 -12.28 -29.78 -5.08
N ILE A 330 -12.09 -29.13 -3.95
CA ILE A 330 -11.82 -27.67 -3.87
C ILE A 330 -10.52 -27.34 -4.62
N ALA A 331 -9.44 -28.06 -4.37
CA ALA A 331 -8.17 -27.84 -5.06
C ALA A 331 -8.29 -28.02 -6.58
N ALA A 332 -9.01 -29.05 -7.03
CA ALA A 332 -9.26 -29.29 -8.44
C ALA A 332 -10.09 -28.18 -9.11
N GLU A 333 -11.08 -27.61 -8.41
CA GLU A 333 -11.83 -26.47 -8.93
C GLU A 333 -10.97 -25.19 -8.93
N LEU A 334 -10.22 -24.90 -7.87
CA LEU A 334 -9.33 -23.75 -7.81
C LEU A 334 -8.27 -23.76 -8.92
N ALA A 335 -7.78 -24.91 -9.31
CA ALA A 335 -6.81 -25.05 -10.40
C ALA A 335 -7.38 -24.63 -11.78
N LYS A 336 -8.70 -24.68 -11.97
CA LYS A 336 -9.39 -24.25 -13.21
C LYS A 336 -9.69 -22.76 -13.22
N LEU A 337 -9.70 -22.12 -12.05
CA LEU A 337 -10.08 -20.72 -11.90
C LEU A 337 -8.88 -19.79 -12.11
N PRO A 338 -9.12 -18.57 -12.63
CA PRO A 338 -8.06 -17.58 -12.74
C PRO A 338 -7.45 -17.27 -11.37
N PRO A 339 -6.19 -16.83 -11.31
CA PRO A 339 -5.58 -16.41 -10.06
C PRO A 339 -6.34 -15.23 -9.43
N ILE A 340 -6.10 -15.00 -8.14
CA ILE A 340 -6.72 -13.87 -7.40
C ILE A 340 -6.56 -12.58 -8.18
N VAL A 341 -7.65 -11.81 -8.31
CA VAL A 341 -7.65 -10.50 -8.97
C VAL A 341 -6.63 -9.59 -8.26
N ARG A 342 -5.61 -9.17 -9.01
CA ARG A 342 -4.64 -8.17 -8.56
C ARG A 342 -5.11 -6.80 -9.03
N TYR A 343 -5.01 -5.82 -8.18
CA TYR A 343 -5.19 -4.43 -8.60
C TYR A 343 -3.94 -4.00 -9.36
N GLU A 344 -4.09 -3.67 -10.62
CA GLU A 344 -2.97 -3.10 -11.38
C GLU A 344 -2.67 -1.70 -10.84
N PRO A 345 -1.39 -1.40 -10.52
CA PRO A 345 -1.00 -0.05 -10.15
C PRO A 345 -1.28 0.91 -11.30
N GLU A 346 -1.97 1.99 -11.01
CA GLU A 346 -2.22 3.02 -12.01
C GLU A 346 -0.91 3.76 -12.32
N PRO A 347 -0.57 3.97 -13.61
CA PRO A 347 0.66 4.64 -13.98
C PRO A 347 0.67 6.08 -13.47
N ILE A 348 1.73 6.45 -12.76
CA ILE A 348 1.95 7.81 -12.28
C ILE A 348 2.64 8.61 -13.38
N THR A 349 2.03 9.68 -13.85
CA THR A 349 2.62 10.57 -14.85
C THR A 349 3.82 11.35 -14.31
N GLU A 350 4.70 11.85 -15.19
CA GLU A 350 5.84 12.68 -14.75
C GLU A 350 5.39 13.96 -14.02
N GLU A 351 4.29 14.56 -14.44
CA GLU A 351 3.73 15.74 -13.80
C GLU A 351 3.26 15.46 -12.35
N GLU A 352 2.60 14.32 -12.14
CA GLU A 352 2.17 13.89 -10.81
C GLU A 352 3.35 13.57 -9.91
N ARG A 353 4.41 12.93 -10.45
CA ARG A 353 5.66 12.71 -9.73
C ARG A 353 6.31 14.04 -9.31
N LEU A 354 6.35 15.02 -10.21
CA LEU A 354 6.85 16.36 -9.88
C LEU A 354 6.03 17.02 -8.77
N LYS A 355 4.70 16.86 -8.78
CA LYS A 355 3.83 17.33 -7.68
C LYS A 355 4.15 16.60 -6.38
N ALA A 356 4.35 15.29 -6.42
CA ALA A 356 4.70 14.47 -5.25
C ALA A 356 6.06 14.83 -4.64
N THR A 357 7.00 15.38 -5.41
CA THR A 357 8.27 15.89 -4.87
C THR A 357 8.11 17.22 -4.12
N ARG A 358 6.98 17.89 -4.22
CA ARG A 358 6.72 19.24 -3.68
C ARG A 358 7.80 20.27 -4.05
N ARG A 359 8.54 20.02 -5.13
CA ARG A 359 9.70 20.81 -5.54
C ARG A 359 9.38 22.30 -5.77
N ASN A 360 8.17 22.60 -6.22
CA ASN A 360 7.75 23.95 -6.53
C ASN A 360 6.65 24.46 -5.58
N GLN A 361 6.44 23.78 -4.46
CA GLN A 361 5.49 24.32 -3.46
C GLN A 361 6.14 25.47 -2.71
N PHE A 362 5.50 26.61 -2.79
CA PHE A 362 5.85 27.80 -2.04
C PHE A 362 4.58 28.56 -1.68
N THR A 363 4.65 29.31 -0.60
CA THR A 363 3.63 30.28 -0.22
C THR A 363 4.25 31.66 -0.20
N VAL A 364 3.48 32.66 -0.61
CA VAL A 364 3.86 34.06 -0.51
C VAL A 364 2.87 34.76 0.40
N GLU A 365 3.36 35.36 1.44
CA GLU A 365 2.58 36.16 2.40
C GLU A 365 3.15 37.58 2.43
N VAL A 366 2.30 38.60 2.59
CA VAL A 366 2.76 39.98 2.79
C VAL A 366 2.68 40.30 4.27
N VAL A 367 3.81 40.55 4.90
CA VAL A 367 3.93 40.87 6.31
C VAL A 367 4.65 42.21 6.42
N ASP A 368 3.99 43.23 7.01
CA ASP A 368 4.54 44.58 7.21
C ASP A 368 5.10 45.24 5.92
N GLY A 369 4.48 44.94 4.76
CA GLY A 369 4.91 45.45 3.46
C GLY A 369 6.05 44.66 2.79
N VAL A 370 6.52 43.57 3.39
CA VAL A 370 7.54 42.67 2.84
C VAL A 370 6.87 41.43 2.28
N TYR A 371 7.24 41.05 1.07
CA TYR A 371 6.78 39.78 0.45
C TYR A 371 7.62 38.60 0.95
N VAL A 372 7.07 37.84 1.91
CA VAL A 372 7.74 36.70 2.53
C VAL A 372 7.44 35.42 1.74
N VAL A 373 8.46 34.83 1.12
CA VAL A 373 8.36 33.56 0.37
C VAL A 373 8.80 32.42 1.28
N LYS A 374 7.89 31.50 1.57
CA LYS A 374 8.16 30.28 2.34
C LYS A 374 8.21 29.09 1.39
N ALA A 375 9.38 28.45 1.26
CA ALA A 375 9.60 27.28 0.44
C ALA A 375 10.77 26.45 0.98
N ASP A 376 10.49 25.29 1.54
CA ASP A 376 11.49 24.42 2.17
C ASP A 376 12.63 24.02 1.21
N TRP A 377 12.31 23.85 -0.08
CA TRP A 377 13.28 23.45 -1.11
C TRP A 377 14.26 24.57 -1.47
N LEU A 378 13.91 25.86 -1.24
CA LEU A 378 14.79 26.98 -1.52
C LEU A 378 16.02 27.02 -0.59
N ALA A 379 15.90 26.52 0.64
CA ALA A 379 17.03 26.40 1.55
C ALA A 379 18.17 25.58 0.93
N ASN A 380 17.82 24.47 0.27
CA ASN A 380 18.78 23.63 -0.43
C ASN A 380 19.35 24.34 -1.67
N ALA A 381 18.54 25.11 -2.40
CA ALA A 381 19.00 25.88 -3.57
C ALA A 381 20.00 26.97 -3.18
N LEU A 382 19.79 27.64 -2.03
CA LEU A 382 20.67 28.66 -1.51
C LEU A 382 22.01 28.14 -1.00
N THR A 383 22.07 26.93 -0.48
CA THR A 383 23.30 26.33 0.08
C THR A 383 24.44 26.25 -0.94
N GLY A 384 24.13 26.21 -2.25
CA GLY A 384 25.11 26.16 -3.34
C GLY A 384 25.39 27.49 -4.04
N VAL A 385 24.83 28.61 -3.53
CA VAL A 385 24.91 29.93 -4.17
C VAL A 385 25.79 30.87 -3.33
N ASN A 386 26.79 31.43 -3.95
CA ASN A 386 27.56 32.54 -3.32
C ASN A 386 26.89 33.86 -3.70
N MET A 387 26.33 34.54 -2.73
CA MET A 387 25.60 35.81 -2.94
C MET A 387 26.50 37.01 -3.31
N GLU A 388 27.80 36.89 -3.12
CA GLU A 388 28.77 37.92 -3.53
C GLU A 388 29.21 37.75 -5.00
N ASP A 389 28.81 36.66 -5.63
CA ASP A 389 29.22 36.30 -7.00
C ASP A 389 28.05 36.52 -7.99
N TYR A 390 28.28 37.38 -8.97
CA TYR A 390 27.30 37.76 -9.99
C TYR A 390 26.71 36.58 -10.75
N GLU A 391 27.51 35.58 -11.09
CA GLU A 391 27.05 34.40 -11.81
C GLU A 391 26.19 33.48 -10.95
N SER A 392 26.52 33.36 -9.68
CA SER A 392 25.72 32.64 -8.68
C SER A 392 24.35 33.32 -8.46
N LEU A 393 24.32 34.64 -8.41
CA LEU A 393 23.07 35.41 -8.34
C LEU A 393 22.21 35.23 -9.59
N GLN A 394 22.79 35.27 -10.80
CA GLN A 394 22.06 34.98 -12.04
C GLN A 394 21.51 33.56 -12.09
N TYR A 395 22.24 32.59 -11.54
CA TYR A 395 21.72 31.23 -11.41
C TYR A 395 20.50 31.18 -10.47
N PHE A 396 20.61 31.80 -9.32
CA PHE A 396 19.51 31.87 -8.34
C PHE A 396 18.27 32.58 -8.90
N GLN A 397 18.45 33.69 -9.57
CA GLN A 397 17.39 34.41 -10.25
C GLN A 397 16.64 33.54 -11.28
N ARG A 398 17.39 32.75 -12.08
CA ARG A 398 16.79 31.78 -13.01
C ARG A 398 15.99 30.71 -12.27
N VAL A 399 16.44 30.25 -11.11
CA VAL A 399 15.71 29.28 -10.29
C VAL A 399 14.38 29.88 -9.80
N LEU A 400 14.37 31.14 -9.35
CA LEU A 400 13.16 31.85 -8.92
C LEU A 400 12.15 32.02 -10.07
N ILE A 401 12.62 32.38 -11.26
CA ILE A 401 11.78 32.50 -12.48
C ILE A 401 11.18 31.13 -12.85
N GLN A 402 12.00 30.10 -12.95
CA GLN A 402 11.58 28.76 -13.36
C GLN A 402 10.63 28.08 -12.36
N SER A 403 10.74 28.41 -11.09
CA SER A 403 9.86 27.90 -10.04
C SER A 403 8.48 28.58 -10.03
N GLY A 404 8.32 29.70 -10.75
CA GLY A 404 7.10 30.49 -10.80
C GLY A 404 6.92 31.46 -9.62
N ILE A 405 7.93 31.59 -8.75
CA ILE A 405 7.89 32.53 -7.61
C ILE A 405 7.77 33.96 -8.11
N ILE A 406 8.59 34.35 -9.09
CA ILE A 406 8.55 35.71 -9.65
C ILE A 406 7.16 36.01 -10.24
N LYS A 407 6.60 35.09 -11.03
CA LYS A 407 5.27 35.22 -11.58
C LYS A 407 4.20 35.38 -10.49
N LYS A 408 4.31 34.64 -9.40
CA LYS A 408 3.36 34.75 -8.28
C LYS A 408 3.47 36.09 -7.56
N LEU A 409 4.69 36.64 -7.38
CA LEU A 409 4.91 37.97 -6.85
C LEU A 409 4.29 39.06 -7.74
N GLU A 410 4.49 38.95 -9.07
CA GLU A 410 3.86 39.84 -10.07
C GLU A 410 2.34 39.77 -10.01
N ASP A 411 1.75 38.57 -9.93
CA ASP A 411 0.31 38.36 -9.81
C ASP A 411 -0.26 38.95 -8.49
N MET A 412 0.57 39.08 -7.44
CA MET A 412 0.20 39.72 -6.18
C MET A 412 0.42 41.25 -6.19
N GLY A 413 0.95 41.79 -7.29
CA GLY A 413 1.07 43.24 -7.49
C GLY A 413 2.34 43.85 -6.91
N ILE A 414 3.45 43.08 -6.85
CA ILE A 414 4.75 43.65 -6.42
C ILE A 414 5.23 44.74 -7.35
N ASN A 415 5.76 45.83 -6.79
CA ASN A 415 6.34 46.93 -7.53
C ASN A 415 7.86 46.97 -7.42
N GLU A 416 8.48 47.67 -8.34
CA GLU A 416 9.93 47.91 -8.31
C GLU A 416 10.32 48.65 -7.02
N GLY A 417 11.30 48.13 -6.30
CA GLY A 417 11.74 48.62 -5.01
C GLY A 417 11.07 47.96 -3.79
N ASP A 418 10.04 47.11 -4.02
CA ASP A 418 9.45 46.36 -2.90
C ASP A 418 10.42 45.27 -2.39
N THR A 419 10.38 45.04 -1.08
CA THR A 419 11.27 44.06 -0.43
C THR A 419 10.67 42.67 -0.49
N VAL A 420 11.49 41.71 -0.95
CA VAL A 420 11.20 40.29 -0.93
C VAL A 420 12.11 39.61 0.06
N SER A 421 11.51 38.83 0.98
CA SER A 421 12.23 38.01 1.96
C SER A 421 12.08 36.54 1.59
N ILE A 422 13.19 35.84 1.43
CA ILE A 422 13.26 34.41 1.16
C ILE A 422 14.14 33.77 2.23
N LEU A 423 13.56 33.00 3.15
CA LEU A 423 14.24 32.50 4.34
C LEU A 423 14.80 33.69 5.16
N ASP A 424 16.11 33.74 5.35
CA ASP A 424 16.80 34.83 6.05
C ASP A 424 17.42 35.88 5.10
N PHE A 425 17.00 35.87 3.81
CA PHE A 425 17.58 36.69 2.76
C PHE A 425 16.56 37.71 2.26
N GLU A 426 16.92 39.01 2.35
CA GLU A 426 16.09 40.11 1.87
C GLU A 426 16.77 40.79 0.68
N PHE A 427 15.97 41.07 -0.35
CA PHE A 427 16.41 41.83 -1.53
C PHE A 427 15.27 42.68 -2.09
N GLU A 428 15.64 43.71 -2.80
CA GLU A 428 14.69 44.58 -3.51
C GLU A 428 14.29 43.93 -4.85
N TYR A 429 13.00 43.96 -5.14
CA TYR A 429 12.51 43.51 -6.44
C TYR A 429 12.85 44.54 -7.52
N VAL A 430 13.56 44.12 -8.56
CA VAL A 430 13.86 44.90 -9.75
C VAL A 430 13.32 44.14 -10.96
N LYS A 431 12.60 44.84 -11.82
CA LYS A 431 11.87 44.27 -12.96
C LYS A 431 12.80 43.97 -14.14
#